data_728d3292fa50f84fe071e48cf5776d3c
#
_entry.id   728d3292fa50f84fe071e48cf5776d3c
#
_cell.length_a   1.000
_cell.length_b   1.000
_cell.length_c   1.000
_cell.angle_alpha   90.00
_cell.angle_beta   90.00
_cell.angle_gamma   90.00
#
_symmetry.space_group_name_H-M   'P 1'
#
loop_
_entity.id
_entity.type
_entity.pdbx_description
1 polymer ?
#
loop_
_entity_poly.entity_id
_entity_poly.type
_entity_poly.pdbx_seq_one_letter_code
_entity_poly.pdbx_strand_id
1 'polypeptide(L)'
;NPIDPAPLGLTINAAQRLPDVIFGALADVAGDRAMAGCNSTCQTTVFTREDPKRPGSTLICHEAIAGGSGASRWADGLSAVQVHMTNTSNMPIEAMETEFPILMIKKYTLRTDSGGAGRFRGGLGIDREFEMLMDGISCKATGDRQKYAPYGLDGGHEGATGAFYRERDGIRIRLPGKSTGHKME
;
A
#
# COMPACT_ATOMS: atom_id res chain seq x y z
N ASN A 1 -11.49 -20.07 7.12
CA ASN A 1 -10.34 -20.81 7.66
C ASN A 1 -9.52 -21.39 6.53
N PRO A 2 -8.21 -21.12 6.46
CA PRO A 2 -7.35 -21.80 5.51
C PRO A 2 -7.27 -23.30 5.83
N ILE A 3 -7.17 -24.11 4.79
CA ILE A 3 -6.98 -25.55 4.92
C ILE A 3 -5.48 -25.83 4.88
N ASP A 4 -4.99 -26.61 5.81
CA ASP A 4 -3.57 -26.98 5.91
C ASP A 4 -3.19 -27.99 4.78
N PRO A 5 -2.03 -27.80 4.11
CA PRO A 5 -1.08 -26.69 4.23
C PRO A 5 -1.56 -25.43 3.50
N ALA A 6 -1.52 -24.29 4.17
CA ALA A 6 -1.90 -23.00 3.58
C ALA A 6 -0.72 -22.05 3.55
N PRO A 7 -0.52 -21.29 2.45
CA PRO A 7 0.50 -20.24 2.40
C PRO A 7 0.13 -19.12 3.37
N LEU A 8 0.88 -18.97 4.44
CA LEU A 8 0.74 -17.89 5.43
C LEU A 8 1.64 -16.73 5.05
N GLY A 9 1.22 -15.96 4.05
CA GLY A 9 1.90 -14.73 3.69
C GLY A 9 1.21 -13.52 4.31
N LEU A 10 1.98 -12.66 4.96
CA LEU A 10 1.59 -11.33 5.42
C LEU A 10 0.17 -11.26 6.06
N THR A 11 -0.04 -11.95 7.14
CA THR A 11 -1.30 -11.96 7.93
C THR A 11 -1.75 -10.55 8.35
N ILE A 12 -0.81 -9.59 8.37
CA ILE A 12 -1.07 -8.19 8.70
C ILE A 12 -2.13 -7.55 7.78
N ASN A 13 -2.25 -7.96 6.51
CA ASN A 13 -3.28 -7.43 5.62
C ASN A 13 -4.69 -7.84 6.07
N ALA A 14 -4.87 -9.08 6.52
CA ALA A 14 -6.14 -9.51 7.10
C ALA A 14 -6.45 -8.79 8.41
N ALA A 15 -5.43 -8.60 9.26
CA ALA A 15 -5.55 -7.87 10.51
C ALA A 15 -5.91 -6.39 10.29
N GLN A 16 -5.36 -5.74 9.26
CA GLN A 16 -5.72 -4.36 8.89
C GLN A 16 -7.14 -4.25 8.33
N ARG A 17 -7.60 -5.29 7.62
CA ARG A 17 -8.94 -5.30 7.02
C ARG A 17 -10.04 -5.48 8.06
N LEU A 18 -9.80 -6.28 9.08
CA LEU A 18 -10.81 -6.63 10.08
C LEU A 18 -11.39 -5.42 10.83
N PRO A 19 -10.57 -4.48 11.37
CA PRO A 19 -11.11 -3.26 11.98
C PRO A 19 -11.97 -2.44 11.01
N ASP A 20 -11.55 -2.31 9.75
CA ASP A 20 -12.29 -1.55 8.74
C ASP A 20 -13.67 -2.16 8.45
N VAL A 21 -13.77 -3.49 8.43
CA VAL A 21 -15.05 -4.20 8.28
C VAL A 21 -15.93 -4.01 9.51
N ILE A 22 -15.36 -4.07 10.71
CA ILE A 22 -16.09 -3.87 11.98
C ILE A 22 -16.61 -2.42 12.04
N PHE A 23 -15.78 -1.44 11.71
CA PHE A 23 -16.20 -0.03 11.71
C PHE A 23 -17.32 0.23 10.70
N GLY A 24 -17.23 -0.34 9.49
CA GLY A 24 -18.31 -0.26 8.51
C GLY A 24 -19.60 -0.91 8.98
N ALA A 25 -19.52 -2.10 9.58
CA ALA A 25 -20.70 -2.81 10.10
C ALA A 25 -21.36 -2.08 11.29
N LEU A 26 -20.60 -1.33 12.07
CA LEU A 26 -21.12 -0.58 13.22
C LEU A 26 -21.42 0.89 12.90
N ALA A 27 -21.26 1.35 11.67
CA ALA A 27 -21.37 2.77 11.30
C ALA A 27 -22.70 3.39 11.73
N ASP A 28 -23.83 2.71 11.50
CA ASP A 28 -25.16 3.19 11.87
C ASP A 28 -25.34 3.30 13.40
N VAL A 29 -24.72 2.38 14.16
CA VAL A 29 -24.78 2.38 15.63
C VAL A 29 -23.80 3.38 16.23
N ALA A 30 -22.64 3.56 15.61
CA ALA A 30 -21.60 4.48 16.07
C ALA A 30 -21.99 5.96 15.85
N GLY A 31 -22.87 6.25 14.90
CA GLY A 31 -23.34 7.59 14.59
C GLY A 31 -22.19 8.54 14.31
N ASP A 32 -22.08 9.62 15.09
CA ASP A 32 -21.06 10.66 14.89
C ASP A 32 -19.61 10.20 15.10
N ARG A 33 -19.40 9.04 15.68
CA ARG A 33 -18.07 8.43 15.86
C ARG A 33 -17.64 7.54 14.69
N ALA A 34 -18.54 7.30 13.74
CA ALA A 34 -18.22 6.50 12.55
C ALA A 34 -17.19 7.21 11.67
N MET A 35 -16.32 6.42 11.04
CA MET A 35 -15.37 6.87 10.04
C MET A 35 -15.57 6.08 8.75
N ALA A 36 -15.43 6.74 7.60
CA ALA A 36 -15.42 6.09 6.31
C ALA A 36 -14.24 5.12 6.16
N GLY A 37 -14.31 4.25 5.17
CA GLY A 37 -13.27 3.26 4.91
C GLY A 37 -11.91 3.89 4.60
N CYS A 38 -10.84 3.23 5.02
CA CYS A 38 -9.48 3.64 4.77
C CYS A 38 -8.77 2.68 3.79
N ASN A 39 -7.48 2.89 3.51
CA ASN A 39 -6.71 1.96 2.70
C ASN A 39 -6.66 0.55 3.33
N SER A 40 -6.76 0.41 4.64
CA SER A 40 -6.82 -0.82 5.44
C SER A 40 -6.00 -1.99 4.89
N THR A 41 -4.78 -1.70 4.46
CA THR A 41 -3.82 -2.66 3.95
C THR A 41 -2.40 -2.16 4.21
N CYS A 42 -1.49 -3.05 4.51
CA CYS A 42 -0.07 -2.77 4.47
C CYS A 42 0.40 -3.06 3.03
N GLN A 43 0.36 -2.05 2.16
CA GLN A 43 0.91 -2.20 0.81
C GLN A 43 2.42 -2.34 0.90
N THR A 44 2.92 -3.48 0.47
CA THR A 44 4.33 -3.84 0.66
C THR A 44 4.98 -4.15 -0.66
N THR A 45 6.17 -3.59 -0.87
CA THR A 45 7.10 -4.02 -1.92
C THR A 45 8.36 -4.57 -1.28
N VAL A 46 8.85 -5.67 -1.80
CA VAL A 46 10.11 -6.27 -1.38
C VAL A 46 10.97 -6.49 -2.61
N PHE A 47 12.10 -5.82 -2.66
CA PHE A 47 13.10 -5.99 -3.70
C PHE A 47 14.25 -6.83 -3.15
N THR A 48 14.65 -7.87 -3.86
CA THR A 48 15.72 -8.76 -3.47
C THR A 48 16.72 -8.93 -4.59
N ARG A 49 18.01 -8.97 -4.25
CA ARG A 49 19.11 -9.22 -5.17
C ARG A 49 20.29 -9.82 -4.41
N GLU A 50 21.10 -10.64 -5.06
CA GLU A 50 22.38 -11.01 -4.50
C GLU A 50 23.27 -9.77 -4.28
N ASP A 51 23.91 -9.68 -3.11
CA ASP A 51 24.76 -8.54 -2.76
C ASP A 51 26.08 -8.62 -3.56
N PRO A 52 26.35 -7.66 -4.48
CA PRO A 52 27.56 -7.70 -5.28
C PRO A 52 28.84 -7.53 -4.46
N LYS A 53 28.74 -7.01 -3.23
CA LYS A 53 29.88 -6.82 -2.33
C LYS A 53 30.12 -8.02 -1.41
N ARG A 54 29.12 -8.90 -1.26
CA ARG A 54 29.15 -10.06 -0.37
C ARG A 54 28.53 -11.28 -1.05
N PRO A 55 29.28 -12.00 -1.90
CA PRO A 55 28.77 -13.20 -2.58
C PRO A 55 28.12 -14.18 -1.62
N GLY A 56 26.97 -14.73 -2.00
CA GLY A 56 26.18 -15.64 -1.17
C GLY A 56 25.26 -14.94 -0.13
N SER A 57 25.32 -13.62 -0.01
CA SER A 57 24.33 -12.84 0.75
C SER A 57 23.30 -12.18 -0.16
N THR A 58 22.13 -11.83 0.41
CA THR A 58 21.05 -11.18 -0.32
C THR A 58 20.77 -9.81 0.25
N LEU A 59 20.74 -8.79 -0.60
CA LEU A 59 20.16 -7.50 -0.27
C LEU A 59 18.63 -7.64 -0.28
N ILE A 60 17.98 -7.17 0.77
CA ILE A 60 16.52 -7.18 0.91
C ILE A 60 16.06 -5.77 1.25
N CYS A 61 15.46 -5.09 0.30
CA CYS A 61 14.78 -3.82 0.51
C CYS A 61 13.29 -4.07 0.69
N HIS A 62 12.78 -3.79 1.88
CA HIS A 62 11.36 -3.96 2.22
C HIS A 62 10.76 -2.60 2.58
N GLU A 63 9.70 -2.23 1.88
CA GLU A 63 8.96 -1.00 2.18
C GLU A 63 7.48 -1.26 2.34
N ALA A 64 6.91 -0.67 3.39
CA ALA A 64 5.47 -0.58 3.61
C ALA A 64 4.98 0.81 3.18
N ILE A 65 4.09 0.85 2.18
CA ILE A 65 3.60 2.09 1.60
C ILE A 65 2.26 2.44 2.25
N ALA A 66 2.18 3.65 2.80
CA ALA A 66 0.99 4.20 3.42
C ALA A 66 -0.10 4.55 2.39
N GLY A 67 -1.28 4.82 2.87
CA GLY A 67 -2.42 5.26 2.06
C GLY A 67 -3.15 6.43 2.71
N GLY A 68 -4.45 6.51 2.50
CA GLY A 68 -5.31 7.50 3.12
C GLY A 68 -6.20 6.91 4.21
N SER A 69 -6.47 7.67 5.26
CA SER A 69 -7.53 7.33 6.22
C SER A 69 -8.92 7.73 5.70
N GLY A 70 -9.96 7.12 6.22
CA GLY A 70 -11.32 7.56 5.99
C GLY A 70 -11.58 8.95 6.59
N ALA A 71 -12.54 9.68 6.04
CA ALA A 71 -13.06 10.89 6.64
C ALA A 71 -13.96 10.56 7.83
N SER A 72 -14.05 11.50 8.77
CA SER A 72 -15.05 11.50 9.84
C SER A 72 -16.19 12.46 9.50
N ARG A 73 -17.20 12.53 10.35
CA ARG A 73 -18.27 13.55 10.24
C ARG A 73 -17.77 14.99 10.49
N TRP A 74 -16.57 15.12 11.02
CA TRP A 74 -16.03 16.41 11.53
C TRP A 74 -14.80 16.90 10.76
N ALA A 75 -14.11 16.00 10.04
CA ALA A 75 -12.85 16.33 9.40
C ALA A 75 -12.56 15.43 8.21
N ASP A 76 -11.75 15.95 7.29
CA ASP A 76 -11.15 15.19 6.21
C ASP A 76 -10.26 14.05 6.74
N GLY A 77 -10.14 13.00 5.95
CA GLY A 77 -9.18 11.92 6.22
C GLY A 77 -7.74 12.39 6.06
N LEU A 78 -6.83 11.81 6.86
CA LEU A 78 -5.40 12.08 6.77
C LEU A 78 -4.80 11.40 5.55
N SER A 79 -3.97 12.14 4.82
CA SER A 79 -3.27 11.65 3.63
C SER A 79 -1.94 11.00 3.99
N ALA A 80 -1.53 9.99 3.23
CA ALA A 80 -0.22 9.35 3.35
C ALA A 80 0.08 8.79 4.75
N VAL A 81 -0.91 8.24 5.44
CA VAL A 81 -0.75 7.66 6.79
C VAL A 81 -0.95 6.16 6.78
N GLN A 82 -0.22 5.49 7.65
CA GLN A 82 -0.51 4.11 8.00
C GLN A 82 -1.75 4.08 8.90
N VAL A 83 -2.59 3.08 8.71
CA VAL A 83 -3.89 3.00 9.37
C VAL A 83 -4.02 1.75 10.24
N HIS A 84 -4.93 1.81 11.19
CA HIS A 84 -5.22 0.77 12.16
C HIS A 84 -3.99 0.33 12.96
N MET A 85 -3.51 -0.90 12.73
CA MET A 85 -2.49 -1.55 13.56
C MET A 85 -1.05 -1.33 13.06
N THR A 86 -0.86 -0.62 11.94
CA THR A 86 0.46 -0.57 11.31
C THR A 86 1.41 0.41 12.00
N ASN A 87 1.02 1.58 12.34
CA ASN A 87 1.82 2.60 13.05
C ASN A 87 3.32 2.65 12.67
N THR A 88 3.61 2.57 11.36
CA THR A 88 4.97 2.72 10.82
C THR A 88 5.09 4.03 10.05
N SER A 89 6.31 4.53 9.92
CA SER A 89 6.60 5.71 9.09
C SER A 89 6.84 5.31 7.63
N ASN A 90 6.63 6.25 6.73
CA ASN A 90 7.13 6.12 5.36
C ASN A 90 8.64 6.31 5.35
N MET A 91 9.36 5.49 4.58
CA MET A 91 10.82 5.56 4.51
C MET A 91 11.26 6.81 3.72
N PRO A 92 12.19 7.63 4.27
CA PRO A 92 12.77 8.75 3.55
C PRO A 92 13.51 8.28 2.29
N ILE A 93 13.47 9.11 1.23
CA ILE A 93 14.07 8.78 -0.08
C ILE A 93 15.57 8.55 0.07
N GLU A 94 16.27 9.50 0.66
CA GLU A 94 17.73 9.49 0.78
C GLU A 94 18.24 8.31 1.63
N ALA A 95 17.49 7.96 2.67
CA ALA A 95 17.83 6.80 3.50
C ALA A 95 17.69 5.50 2.70
N MET A 96 16.62 5.37 1.92
CA MET A 96 16.40 4.17 1.08
C MET A 96 17.46 4.04 -0.01
N GLU A 97 17.77 5.11 -0.75
CA GLU A 97 18.75 5.09 -1.84
C GLU A 97 20.18 4.87 -1.34
N THR A 98 20.50 5.36 -0.14
CA THR A 98 21.81 5.13 0.50
C THR A 98 21.96 3.69 0.98
N GLU A 99 20.94 3.15 1.62
CA GLU A 99 20.97 1.77 2.17
C GLU A 99 20.87 0.72 1.05
N PHE A 100 20.08 1.02 0.00
CA PHE A 100 19.82 0.10 -1.10
C PHE A 100 20.20 0.71 -2.46
N PRO A 101 21.51 0.80 -2.80
CA PRO A 101 21.98 1.43 -4.03
C PRO A 101 21.65 0.63 -5.31
N ILE A 102 20.69 -0.27 -5.23
CA ILE A 102 20.15 -1.06 -6.34
C ILE A 102 18.91 -0.41 -6.97
N LEU A 103 18.37 0.63 -6.34
CA LEU A 103 17.17 1.34 -6.79
C LEU A 103 17.29 2.86 -6.56
N MET A 104 16.46 3.61 -7.28
CA MET A 104 16.26 5.04 -7.09
C MET A 104 14.76 5.35 -7.02
N ILE A 105 14.38 6.32 -6.21
CA ILE A 105 12.97 6.75 -6.08
C ILE A 105 12.69 7.85 -7.11
N LYS A 106 11.92 7.53 -8.14
CA LYS A 106 11.53 8.49 -9.19
C LYS A 106 10.35 9.34 -8.80
N LYS A 107 9.46 8.80 -7.98
CA LYS A 107 8.25 9.50 -7.55
C LYS A 107 7.88 9.11 -6.14
N TYR A 108 7.55 10.12 -5.35
CA TYR A 108 6.97 9.97 -4.02
C TYR A 108 6.03 11.15 -3.76
N THR A 109 4.76 10.99 -4.13
CA THR A 109 3.78 12.07 -4.12
C THR A 109 2.44 11.57 -3.59
N LEU A 110 1.62 12.50 -3.12
CA LEU A 110 0.22 12.21 -2.90
C LEU A 110 -0.47 11.92 -4.25
N ARG A 111 -1.28 10.88 -4.28
CA ARG A 111 -2.05 10.52 -5.47
C ARG A 111 -3.28 11.40 -5.57
N THR A 112 -3.30 12.27 -6.57
CA THR A 112 -4.43 13.16 -6.86
C THR A 112 -5.72 12.37 -7.01
N ASP A 113 -6.83 12.90 -6.49
CA ASP A 113 -8.19 12.36 -6.59
C ASP A 113 -8.35 10.91 -6.07
N SER A 114 -7.46 10.47 -5.19
CA SER A 114 -7.56 9.13 -4.60
C SER A 114 -8.44 9.05 -3.36
N GLY A 115 -8.73 10.17 -2.71
CA GLY A 115 -9.69 10.27 -1.61
C GLY A 115 -11.12 10.35 -2.12
N GLY A 116 -12.04 9.59 -1.52
CA GLY A 116 -13.46 9.68 -1.85
C GLY A 116 -14.01 11.07 -1.57
N ALA A 117 -14.77 11.61 -2.51
CA ALA A 117 -15.41 12.91 -2.37
C ALA A 117 -16.63 12.85 -1.43
N GLY A 118 -16.86 13.92 -0.67
CA GLY A 118 -17.98 14.05 0.25
C GLY A 118 -17.97 15.42 0.91
N ARG A 119 -18.83 15.62 1.92
CA ARG A 119 -18.76 16.83 2.76
C ARG A 119 -17.36 16.98 3.38
N PHE A 120 -16.79 15.88 3.84
CA PHE A 120 -15.40 15.73 4.22
C PHE A 120 -14.78 14.68 3.31
N ARG A 121 -13.60 14.96 2.80
CA ARG A 121 -12.91 14.13 1.82
C ARG A 121 -12.09 13.04 2.51
N GLY A 122 -12.08 11.83 1.96
CA GLY A 122 -11.11 10.79 2.34
C GLY A 122 -9.67 11.25 2.11
N GLY A 123 -8.74 10.75 2.92
CA GLY A 123 -7.31 11.02 2.78
C GLY A 123 -6.76 10.48 1.45
N LEU A 124 -5.76 11.17 0.92
CA LEU A 124 -5.08 10.78 -0.33
C LEU A 124 -4.10 9.64 -0.09
N GLY A 125 -4.06 8.71 -1.02
CA GLY A 125 -3.02 7.68 -1.10
C GLY A 125 -1.69 8.23 -1.60
N ILE A 126 -0.73 7.33 -1.81
CA ILE A 126 0.62 7.63 -2.29
C ILE A 126 0.85 7.00 -3.65
N ASP A 127 1.48 7.75 -4.56
CA ASP A 127 2.18 7.22 -5.72
C ASP A 127 3.67 7.09 -5.38
N ARG A 128 4.19 5.88 -5.45
CA ARG A 128 5.60 5.56 -5.22
C ARG A 128 6.13 4.81 -6.44
N GLU A 129 7.19 5.36 -7.06
CA GLU A 129 7.82 4.79 -8.24
C GLU A 129 9.30 4.55 -7.98
N PHE A 130 9.75 3.35 -8.31
CA PHE A 130 11.11 2.88 -8.15
C PHE A 130 11.73 2.62 -9.52
N GLU A 131 12.89 3.16 -9.77
CA GLU A 131 13.75 2.78 -10.89
C GLU A 131 14.78 1.77 -10.43
N MET A 132 14.90 0.66 -11.14
CA MET A 132 15.91 -0.35 -10.87
C MET A 132 17.21 0.06 -11.54
N LEU A 133 18.27 0.19 -10.77
CA LEU A 133 19.60 0.61 -11.25
C LEU A 133 20.49 -0.56 -11.66
N MET A 134 20.05 -1.79 -11.44
CA MET A 134 20.83 -3.00 -11.70
C MET A 134 19.92 -4.14 -12.14
N ASP A 135 20.43 -5.04 -12.96
CA ASP A 135 19.74 -6.27 -13.35
C ASP A 135 19.69 -7.31 -12.23
N GLY A 136 18.84 -8.32 -12.42
CA GLY A 136 18.73 -9.45 -11.49
C GLY A 136 17.98 -9.14 -10.21
N ILE A 137 17.26 -8.03 -10.13
CA ILE A 137 16.39 -7.70 -9.01
C ILE A 137 15.08 -8.47 -9.13
N SER A 138 14.65 -9.12 -8.07
CA SER A 138 13.34 -9.74 -7.94
C SER A 138 12.43 -8.88 -7.09
N CYS A 139 11.21 -8.65 -7.54
CA CYS A 139 10.19 -7.87 -6.83
C CYS A 139 9.05 -8.76 -6.37
N LYS A 140 8.67 -8.61 -5.09
CA LYS A 140 7.42 -9.09 -4.53
C LYS A 140 6.55 -7.89 -4.21
N ALA A 141 5.29 -7.91 -4.63
CA ALA A 141 4.31 -6.87 -4.31
C ALA A 141 3.09 -7.49 -3.64
N THR A 142 2.65 -6.92 -2.54
CA THR A 142 1.51 -7.42 -1.77
C THR A 142 0.68 -6.26 -1.23
N GLY A 143 -0.62 -6.27 -1.51
CA GLY A 143 -1.56 -5.28 -0.99
C GLY A 143 -3.00 -5.64 -1.34
N ASP A 144 -3.92 -5.22 -0.51
CA ASP A 144 -5.36 -5.31 -0.75
C ASP A 144 -5.89 -4.01 -1.38
N ARG A 145 -7.18 -3.77 -1.35
CA ARG A 145 -7.86 -2.60 -1.96
C ARG A 145 -7.60 -2.44 -3.47
N GLN A 146 -7.27 -3.51 -4.18
CA GLN A 146 -7.06 -3.44 -5.63
C GLN A 146 -8.31 -3.78 -6.45
N LYS A 147 -9.30 -4.40 -5.81
CA LYS A 147 -10.59 -4.74 -6.42
C LYS A 147 -11.75 -3.96 -5.79
N TYR A 148 -11.74 -3.82 -4.48
CA TYR A 148 -12.78 -3.14 -3.72
C TYR A 148 -12.23 -1.86 -3.12
N ALA A 149 -12.82 -0.74 -3.47
CA ALA A 149 -12.43 0.59 -2.98
C ALA A 149 -12.74 0.78 -1.48
N PRO A 150 -12.10 1.75 -0.80
CA PRO A 150 -12.55 2.21 0.50
C PRO A 150 -13.94 2.81 0.40
N TYR A 151 -14.85 2.38 1.26
CA TYR A 151 -16.25 2.84 1.23
C TYR A 151 -16.41 4.26 1.81
N GLY A 152 -17.36 5.02 1.26
CA GLY A 152 -17.88 6.24 1.86
C GLY A 152 -19.01 5.94 2.85
N LEU A 153 -19.37 6.91 3.69
CA LEU A 153 -20.53 6.87 4.58
C LEU A 153 -21.43 8.08 4.31
N ASP A 154 -22.69 8.00 4.70
CA ASP A 154 -23.67 9.09 4.64
C ASP A 154 -23.76 9.77 3.25
N GLY A 155 -23.72 8.99 2.19
CA GLY A 155 -23.73 9.48 0.79
C GLY A 155 -22.37 9.95 0.27
N GLY A 156 -21.29 9.83 1.03
CA GLY A 156 -19.94 10.04 0.54
C GLY A 156 -19.52 9.00 -0.49
N HIS A 157 -18.69 9.40 -1.43
CA HIS A 157 -18.17 8.51 -2.48
C HIS A 157 -17.04 7.62 -1.97
N GLU A 158 -16.85 6.49 -2.63
CA GLU A 158 -15.72 5.61 -2.39
C GLU A 158 -14.39 6.25 -2.83
N GLY A 159 -13.30 5.88 -2.18
CA GLY A 159 -11.95 6.27 -2.59
C GLY A 159 -11.45 5.44 -3.77
N ALA A 160 -10.29 5.79 -4.31
CA ALA A 160 -9.69 5.04 -5.41
C ALA A 160 -9.06 3.71 -4.95
N THR A 161 -9.08 2.71 -5.83
CA THR A 161 -8.38 1.44 -5.61
C THR A 161 -6.86 1.60 -5.79
N GLY A 162 -6.08 0.77 -5.07
CA GLY A 162 -4.65 0.65 -5.28
C GLY A 162 -4.29 -0.18 -6.52
N ALA A 163 -3.04 -0.08 -6.96
CA ALA A 163 -2.50 -0.93 -8.01
C ALA A 163 -0.98 -1.00 -7.95
N PHE A 164 -0.41 -2.09 -8.45
CA PHE A 164 1.01 -2.24 -8.73
C PHE A 164 1.21 -2.32 -10.25
N TYR A 165 2.27 -1.70 -10.72
CA TYR A 165 2.65 -1.73 -12.12
C TYR A 165 4.14 -2.03 -12.26
N ARG A 166 4.49 -2.71 -13.34
CA ARG A 166 5.85 -2.77 -13.86
C ARG A 166 5.86 -2.03 -15.19
N GLU A 167 6.86 -1.20 -15.40
CA GLU A 167 7.07 -0.50 -16.66
C GLU A 167 8.46 -0.83 -17.20
N ARG A 168 8.52 -1.14 -18.50
CA ARG A 168 9.76 -1.38 -19.23
C ARG A 168 9.57 -0.96 -20.68
N ASP A 169 10.51 -0.22 -21.24
CA ASP A 169 10.50 0.24 -22.63
C ASP A 169 9.19 0.94 -23.04
N GLY A 170 8.61 1.72 -22.12
CA GLY A 170 7.33 2.40 -22.30
C GLY A 170 6.09 1.49 -22.20
N ILE A 171 6.27 0.19 -21.97
CA ILE A 171 5.16 -0.76 -21.79
C ILE A 171 4.85 -0.90 -20.31
N ARG A 172 3.63 -0.52 -19.92
CA ARG A 172 3.15 -0.59 -18.56
C ARG A 172 2.22 -1.79 -18.34
N ILE A 173 2.59 -2.69 -17.44
CA ILE A 173 1.84 -3.91 -17.13
C ILE A 173 1.36 -3.84 -15.69
N ARG A 174 0.06 -4.05 -15.47
CA ARG A 174 -0.51 -4.17 -14.13
C ARG A 174 -0.14 -5.52 -13.51
N LEU A 175 0.39 -5.47 -12.30
CA LEU A 175 0.71 -6.67 -11.52
C LEU A 175 -0.47 -7.08 -10.64
N PRO A 176 -0.62 -8.37 -10.31
CA PRO A 176 -1.57 -8.81 -9.31
C PRO A 176 -1.29 -8.19 -7.94
N GLY A 177 -2.33 -7.97 -7.14
CA GLY A 177 -2.23 -7.41 -5.80
C GLY A 177 -1.45 -8.26 -4.80
N LYS A 178 -1.23 -9.53 -5.13
CA LYS A 178 -0.38 -10.48 -4.39
C LYS A 178 0.45 -11.23 -5.40
N SER A 179 1.69 -10.86 -5.52
CA SER A 179 2.57 -11.39 -6.56
C SER A 179 4.00 -11.54 -6.03
N THR A 180 4.70 -12.54 -6.56
CA THR A 180 6.08 -12.87 -6.19
C THR A 180 6.91 -13.19 -7.42
N GLY A 181 8.22 -12.94 -7.36
CA GLY A 181 9.17 -13.40 -8.35
C GLY A 181 9.14 -12.63 -9.68
N HIS A 182 8.63 -11.40 -9.70
CA HIS A 182 8.80 -10.55 -10.87
C HIS A 182 10.25 -10.13 -11.00
N LYS A 183 10.93 -10.66 -12.01
CA LYS A 183 12.27 -10.19 -12.37
C LYS A 183 12.16 -8.80 -12.96
N MET A 184 12.95 -7.90 -12.41
CA MET A 184 13.10 -6.51 -12.85
C MET A 184 14.40 -6.48 -13.69
N GLU A 185 14.28 -6.75 -14.98
CA GLU A 185 15.36 -6.72 -15.96
C GLU A 185 15.17 -5.56 -16.91
#